data_1d61daf8e75b6149d5006c48bf96a5e8
#
_entry.id   1d61daf8e75b6149d5006c48bf96a5e8
#
_cell.length_a   1.000
_cell.length_b   1.000
_cell.length_c   1.000
_cell.angle_alpha   90.00
_cell.angle_beta   90.00
_cell.angle_gamma   90.00
#
_symmetry.space_group_name_H-M   'P 1'
#
loop_
_entity.id
_entity.type
_entity.pdbx_description
1 polymer ?
#
loop_
_entity_poly.entity_id
_entity_poly.type
_entity_poly.pdbx_seq_one_letter_code
_entity_poly.pdbx_strand_id
1 'polypeptide(L)'
;MRDGFTADTEKVTPNIPNSVKVSNGDILFSWSASLEVMLWAFGDGGLNQHIFKVTSANDFPKSFYYFQLLNYVDVFKKMAEARKTTMGHITQDHLQQSTIAIPDDVSIAKSFEEKVSPIFDLQVKLQEEIQQLTKQRDSLLPLLMNGQASLNYDLSND
;
A
#
# COMPACT_ATOMS: atom_id res chain seq x y z
N MET A 1 1.62 -4.57 6.48
CA MET A 1 1.71 -3.70 5.29
C MET A 1 1.86 -2.22 5.64
N ARG A 2 1.16 -1.71 6.64
CA ARG A 2 1.12 -0.25 6.94
C ARG A 2 2.47 0.37 7.27
N ASP A 3 3.38 -0.40 7.86
CA ASP A 3 4.69 0.09 8.29
C ASP A 3 5.75 0.02 7.18
N GLY A 4 5.36 -0.44 5.99
CA GLY A 4 6.28 -0.63 4.87
C GLY A 4 7.38 -1.64 5.17
N PHE A 5 8.61 -1.30 4.80
CA PHE A 5 9.80 -2.08 5.14
C PHE A 5 10.27 -1.73 6.56
N THR A 6 10.45 -2.76 7.38
CA THR A 6 10.96 -2.65 8.75
C THR A 6 12.38 -3.25 8.84
N ALA A 7 13.00 -3.15 10.00
CA ALA A 7 14.32 -3.76 10.25
C ALA A 7 14.31 -5.29 10.06
N ASP A 8 13.16 -5.92 10.33
CA ASP A 8 12.95 -7.36 10.23
C ASP A 8 12.51 -7.81 8.83
N THR A 9 12.39 -6.88 7.86
CA THR A 9 12.00 -7.20 6.50
C THR A 9 13.10 -7.99 5.81
N GLU A 10 12.79 -9.19 5.34
CA GLU A 10 13.71 -10.01 4.58
C GLU A 10 14.10 -9.34 3.26
N LYS A 11 15.38 -9.39 2.93
CA LYS A 11 15.89 -8.86 1.67
C LYS A 11 15.81 -9.94 0.59
N VAL A 12 15.29 -9.57 -0.55
CA VAL A 12 15.25 -10.43 -1.74
C VAL A 12 16.21 -9.91 -2.81
N THR A 13 16.67 -10.81 -3.66
CA THR A 13 17.51 -10.42 -4.80
C THR A 13 16.67 -9.63 -5.82
N PRO A 14 17.27 -8.71 -6.59
CA PRO A 14 16.53 -7.97 -7.63
C PRO A 14 15.91 -8.86 -8.73
N ASN A 15 16.43 -10.09 -8.86
CA ASN A 15 16.02 -11.03 -9.91
C ASN A 15 14.87 -11.93 -9.45
N ILE A 16 13.75 -11.32 -9.07
CA ILE A 16 12.50 -12.02 -8.75
C ILE A 16 11.50 -11.87 -9.92
N PRO A 17 10.54 -12.79 -10.08
CA PRO A 17 9.50 -12.70 -11.10
C PRO A 17 8.70 -11.39 -10.98
N ASN A 18 8.31 -10.81 -12.12
CA ASN A 18 7.54 -9.56 -12.14
C ASN A 18 6.18 -9.68 -11.43
N SER A 19 5.62 -10.88 -11.37
CA SER A 19 4.36 -11.17 -10.68
C SER A 19 4.41 -10.93 -9.17
N VAL A 20 5.61 -10.99 -8.58
CA VAL A 20 5.82 -10.75 -7.15
C VAL A 20 6.58 -9.47 -6.86
N LYS A 21 6.96 -8.70 -7.89
CA LYS A 21 7.55 -7.36 -7.71
C LYS A 21 6.46 -6.36 -7.34
N VAL A 22 6.79 -5.51 -6.38
CA VAL A 22 5.98 -4.36 -5.98
C VAL A 22 6.77 -3.08 -6.14
N SER A 23 6.12 -2.03 -6.61
CA SER A 23 6.67 -0.68 -6.78
C SER A 23 5.66 0.36 -6.31
N ASN A 24 6.13 1.58 -6.06
CA ASN A 24 5.26 2.68 -5.65
C ASN A 24 4.08 2.87 -6.63
N GLY A 25 2.90 3.06 -6.08
CA GLY A 25 1.66 3.20 -6.83
C GLY A 25 0.96 1.87 -7.16
N ASP A 26 1.49 0.72 -6.76
CA ASP A 26 0.78 -0.56 -6.86
C ASP A 26 -0.32 -0.66 -5.80
N ILE A 27 -1.43 -1.31 -6.16
CA ILE A 27 -2.49 -1.65 -5.22
C ILE A 27 -2.23 -3.04 -4.67
N LEU A 28 -2.17 -3.13 -3.34
CA LEU A 28 -1.95 -4.38 -2.63
C LEU A 28 -3.18 -4.78 -1.84
N PHE A 29 -3.43 -6.09 -1.80
CA PHE A 29 -4.48 -6.69 -1.01
C PHE A 29 -3.91 -7.83 -0.15
N SER A 30 -4.00 -7.67 1.18
CA SER A 30 -3.70 -8.74 2.14
C SER A 30 -4.93 -9.59 2.37
N TRP A 31 -4.81 -10.90 2.16
CA TRP A 31 -5.91 -11.84 2.31
C TRP A 31 -5.81 -12.70 3.58
N SER A 32 -4.77 -12.52 4.37
CA SER A 32 -4.48 -13.31 5.57
C SER A 32 -4.20 -12.39 6.75
N ALA A 33 -4.65 -12.80 7.92
CA ALA A 33 -4.55 -12.13 9.22
C ALA A 33 -5.29 -10.79 9.28
N SER A 34 -4.85 -9.78 8.57
CA SER A 34 -5.57 -8.50 8.39
C SER A 34 -6.00 -8.35 6.94
N LEU A 35 -7.31 -8.39 6.69
CA LEU A 35 -7.86 -8.11 5.36
C LEU A 35 -7.77 -6.61 5.10
N GLU A 36 -6.86 -6.23 4.21
CA GLU A 36 -6.55 -4.82 3.99
C GLU A 36 -6.18 -4.55 2.54
N VAL A 37 -6.64 -3.42 2.04
CA VAL A 37 -6.25 -2.88 0.73
C VAL A 37 -5.44 -1.62 0.96
N MET A 38 -4.36 -1.45 0.22
CA MET A 38 -3.57 -0.22 0.28
C MET A 38 -2.93 0.14 -1.04
N LEU A 39 -2.71 1.44 -1.22
CA LEU A 39 -1.80 1.98 -2.21
C LEU A 39 -0.38 1.88 -1.65
N TRP A 40 0.49 1.14 -2.35
CA TRP A 40 1.88 0.97 -1.92
C TRP A 40 2.72 2.19 -2.24
N ALA A 41 3.53 2.65 -1.29
CA ALA A 41 4.38 3.81 -1.43
C ALA A 41 5.69 3.69 -0.62
N PHE A 42 6.20 2.48 -0.45
CA PHE A 42 7.39 2.22 0.36
C PHE A 42 8.61 1.78 -0.46
N GLY A 43 8.58 1.98 -1.78
CA GLY A 43 9.67 1.62 -2.67
C GLY A 43 9.51 0.23 -3.29
N ASP A 44 10.57 -0.21 -3.98
CA ASP A 44 10.57 -1.49 -4.68
C ASP A 44 10.84 -2.65 -3.71
N GLY A 45 10.13 -3.76 -3.92
CA GLY A 45 10.27 -4.93 -3.10
C GLY A 45 9.67 -6.20 -3.68
N GLY A 46 9.65 -7.25 -2.87
CA GLY A 46 9.00 -8.51 -3.17
C GLY A 46 7.79 -8.75 -2.29
N LEU A 47 6.73 -9.27 -2.87
CA LEU A 47 5.53 -9.66 -2.16
C LEU A 47 5.71 -11.01 -1.48
N ASN A 48 5.19 -11.14 -0.27
CA ASN A 48 5.06 -12.44 0.37
C ASN A 48 3.76 -13.14 -0.11
N GLN A 49 3.65 -14.42 0.21
CA GLN A 49 2.53 -15.27 -0.21
C GLN A 49 1.14 -14.83 0.28
N HIS A 50 1.06 -13.92 1.24
CA HIS A 50 -0.20 -13.45 1.84
C HIS A 50 -0.70 -12.14 1.28
N ILE A 51 0.01 -11.57 0.30
CA ILE A 51 -0.30 -10.29 -0.32
C ILE A 51 -0.40 -10.47 -1.84
N PHE A 52 -1.50 -9.99 -2.39
CA PHE A 52 -1.69 -9.89 -3.83
C PHE A 52 -1.40 -8.49 -4.33
N LYS A 53 -0.72 -8.40 -5.46
CA LYS A 53 -0.73 -7.21 -6.31
C LYS A 53 -1.98 -7.26 -7.18
N VAL A 54 -2.80 -6.23 -7.08
CA VAL A 54 -4.08 -6.17 -7.78
C VAL A 54 -3.94 -5.40 -9.08
N THR A 55 -4.40 -6.00 -10.16
CA THR A 55 -4.43 -5.40 -11.48
C THR A 55 -5.77 -5.66 -12.15
N SER A 56 -6.12 -4.88 -13.15
CA SER A 56 -7.32 -5.10 -13.96
C SER A 56 -6.98 -5.90 -15.22
N ALA A 57 -7.78 -6.91 -15.52
CA ALA A 57 -7.70 -7.65 -16.78
C ALA A 57 -8.51 -6.97 -17.91
N ASN A 58 -9.42 -6.05 -17.58
CA ASN A 58 -10.39 -5.45 -18.50
C ASN A 58 -10.21 -3.93 -18.64
N ASP A 59 -8.99 -3.43 -18.54
CA ASP A 59 -8.64 -2.00 -18.69
C ASP A 59 -9.38 -1.02 -17.76
N PHE A 60 -9.97 -1.51 -16.68
CA PHE A 60 -10.48 -0.62 -15.65
C PHE A 60 -9.34 0.10 -14.96
N PRO A 61 -9.49 1.41 -14.71
CA PRO A 61 -8.45 2.22 -14.11
C PRO A 61 -8.20 1.85 -12.65
N LYS A 62 -7.03 2.25 -12.14
CA LYS A 62 -6.54 1.92 -10.80
C LYS A 62 -7.51 2.33 -9.70
N SER A 63 -8.07 3.53 -9.75
CA SER A 63 -9.02 4.01 -8.76
C SER A 63 -10.27 3.14 -8.71
N PHE A 64 -10.75 2.65 -9.86
CA PHE A 64 -11.94 1.82 -9.90
C PHE A 64 -11.75 0.54 -9.06
N TYR A 65 -10.74 -0.29 -9.37
CA TYR A 65 -10.56 -1.53 -8.63
C TYR A 65 -10.07 -1.32 -7.20
N TYR A 66 -9.37 -0.22 -6.90
CA TYR A 66 -9.00 0.15 -5.55
C TYR A 66 -10.24 0.38 -4.67
N PHE A 67 -11.16 1.24 -5.10
CA PHE A 67 -12.36 1.54 -4.32
C PHE A 67 -13.35 0.37 -4.28
N GLN A 68 -13.44 -0.42 -5.34
CA GLN A 68 -14.25 -1.64 -5.32
C GLN A 68 -13.72 -2.62 -4.26
N LEU A 69 -12.42 -2.83 -4.18
CA LEU A 69 -11.82 -3.67 -3.15
C LEU A 69 -12.02 -3.10 -1.75
N LEU A 70 -11.84 -1.79 -1.56
CA LEU A 70 -12.08 -1.16 -0.26
C LEU A 70 -13.51 -1.42 0.23
N ASN A 71 -14.50 -1.26 -0.64
CA ASN A 71 -15.90 -1.54 -0.30
C ASN A 71 -16.12 -3.03 0.00
N TYR A 72 -15.37 -3.91 -0.66
CA TYR A 72 -15.53 -5.35 -0.50
C TYR A 72 -14.80 -5.93 0.72
N VAL A 73 -13.80 -5.22 1.27
CA VAL A 73 -13.04 -5.68 2.45
C VAL A 73 -13.96 -6.04 3.62
N ASP A 74 -14.98 -5.21 3.89
CA ASP A 74 -15.92 -5.47 4.99
C ASP A 74 -16.82 -6.68 4.73
N VAL A 75 -17.14 -6.94 3.46
CA VAL A 75 -17.86 -8.17 3.05
C VAL A 75 -16.97 -9.39 3.30
N PHE A 76 -15.70 -9.31 2.90
CA PHE A 76 -14.72 -10.37 3.13
C PHE A 76 -14.50 -10.66 4.62
N LYS A 77 -14.42 -9.63 5.46
CA LYS A 77 -14.31 -9.80 6.91
C LYS A 77 -15.51 -10.58 7.47
N LYS A 78 -16.72 -10.20 7.08
CA LYS A 78 -17.95 -10.90 7.48
C LYS A 78 -17.98 -12.36 7.01
N MET A 79 -17.52 -12.63 5.78
CA MET A 79 -17.41 -13.99 5.25
C MET A 79 -16.39 -14.83 6.04
N ALA A 80 -15.26 -14.26 6.40
CA ALA A 80 -14.24 -14.91 7.21
C ALA A 80 -14.73 -15.20 8.63
N GLU A 81 -15.42 -14.27 9.26
CA GLU A 81 -16.02 -14.42 10.59
C GLU A 81 -17.10 -15.52 10.63
N ALA A 82 -17.95 -15.59 9.59
CA ALA A 82 -19.04 -16.58 9.52
C ALA A 82 -18.53 -18.02 9.49
N ARG A 83 -17.31 -18.28 9.02
CA ARG A 83 -16.71 -19.62 8.97
C ARG A 83 -15.98 -20.03 10.25
N LYS A 84 -15.97 -19.21 11.30
CA LYS A 84 -15.30 -19.51 12.60
C LYS A 84 -13.85 -20.01 12.44
N THR A 85 -13.17 -19.62 11.37
CA THR A 85 -11.75 -19.96 11.21
C THR A 85 -10.94 -19.07 12.15
N THR A 86 -10.10 -19.68 12.96
CA THR A 86 -9.28 -19.02 14.02
C THR A 86 -8.35 -17.94 13.49
N MET A 87 -8.23 -17.77 12.17
CA MET A 87 -7.28 -16.83 11.52
C MET A 87 -7.88 -15.92 10.45
N GLY A 88 -9.19 -15.84 10.29
CA GLY A 88 -9.80 -14.85 9.39
C GLY A 88 -9.29 -14.87 7.93
N HIS A 89 -8.98 -16.06 7.39
CA HIS A 89 -8.50 -16.19 6.01
C HIS A 89 -9.64 -16.15 5.01
N ILE A 90 -9.44 -15.41 3.91
CA ILE A 90 -10.25 -15.54 2.71
C ILE A 90 -9.69 -16.69 1.89
N THR A 91 -10.56 -17.57 1.43
CA THR A 91 -10.21 -18.64 0.50
C THR A 91 -10.36 -18.16 -0.95
N GLN A 92 -9.73 -18.85 -1.88
CA GLN A 92 -9.87 -18.58 -3.31
C GLN A 92 -11.33 -18.67 -3.78
N ASP A 93 -12.13 -19.55 -3.18
CA ASP A 93 -13.57 -19.68 -3.45
C ASP A 93 -14.34 -18.40 -3.11
N HIS A 94 -13.98 -17.70 -2.03
CA HIS A 94 -14.61 -16.43 -1.67
C HIS A 94 -14.35 -15.35 -2.72
N LEU A 95 -13.14 -15.30 -3.27
CA LEU A 95 -12.80 -14.36 -4.33
C LEU A 95 -13.56 -14.67 -5.62
N GLN A 96 -13.69 -15.96 -5.98
CA GLN A 96 -14.42 -16.40 -7.19
C GLN A 96 -15.93 -16.16 -7.10
N GLN A 97 -16.50 -16.21 -5.89
CA GLN A 97 -17.92 -15.94 -5.64
C GLN A 97 -18.23 -14.45 -5.49
N SER A 98 -17.20 -13.62 -5.43
CA SER A 98 -17.36 -12.18 -5.27
C SER A 98 -17.73 -11.53 -6.59
N THR A 99 -18.78 -10.73 -6.57
CA THR A 99 -19.25 -9.98 -7.73
C THR A 99 -19.24 -8.50 -7.43
N ILE A 100 -18.84 -7.70 -8.40
CA ILE A 100 -18.85 -6.24 -8.32
C ILE A 100 -19.74 -5.70 -9.44
N ALA A 101 -20.39 -4.57 -9.19
CA ALA A 101 -21.05 -3.83 -10.24
C ALA A 101 -20.01 -3.09 -11.08
N ILE A 102 -20.09 -3.27 -12.38
CA ILE A 102 -19.26 -2.54 -13.34
C ILE A 102 -20.17 -1.61 -14.16
N PRO A 103 -19.71 -0.40 -14.50
CA PRO A 103 -20.47 0.48 -15.37
C PRO A 103 -20.52 -0.09 -16.80
N ASP A 104 -21.66 0.08 -17.46
CA ASP A 104 -21.78 -0.27 -18.89
C ASP A 104 -20.86 0.58 -19.76
N ASP A 105 -20.60 1.82 -19.33
CA ASP A 105 -19.67 2.74 -20.00
C ASP A 105 -18.41 2.93 -19.15
N VAL A 106 -17.31 2.36 -19.65
CA VAL A 106 -15.96 2.47 -19.01
C VAL A 106 -15.47 3.92 -18.97
N SER A 107 -16.00 4.83 -19.80
CA SER A 107 -15.63 6.24 -19.80
C SER A 107 -15.90 6.91 -18.44
N ILE A 108 -16.94 6.48 -17.73
CA ILE A 108 -17.26 6.96 -16.37
C ILE A 108 -16.10 6.64 -15.40
N ALA A 109 -15.60 5.42 -15.45
CA ALA A 109 -14.48 5.02 -14.60
C ALA A 109 -13.18 5.77 -14.96
N LYS A 110 -12.94 6.03 -16.26
CA LYS A 110 -11.80 6.82 -16.72
C LYS A 110 -11.88 8.27 -16.29
N SER A 111 -13.05 8.91 -16.41
CA SER A 111 -13.26 10.28 -15.94
C SER A 111 -13.10 10.40 -14.41
N PHE A 112 -13.43 9.36 -13.67
CA PHE A 112 -13.16 9.31 -12.24
C PHE A 112 -11.65 9.19 -11.95
N GLU A 113 -10.94 8.34 -12.69
CA GLU A 113 -9.48 8.20 -12.58
C GLU A 113 -8.75 9.52 -12.78
N GLU A 114 -9.13 10.32 -13.79
CA GLU A 114 -8.51 11.62 -14.05
C GLU A 114 -8.56 12.55 -12.84
N LYS A 115 -9.59 12.44 -12.01
CA LYS A 115 -9.74 13.21 -10.78
C LYS A 115 -9.00 12.64 -9.58
N VAL A 116 -8.86 11.31 -9.53
CA VAL A 116 -8.32 10.59 -8.36
C VAL A 116 -6.83 10.31 -8.52
N SER A 117 -6.34 10.09 -9.76
CA SER A 117 -4.93 9.79 -10.00
C SER A 117 -3.98 10.83 -9.40
N PRO A 118 -4.22 12.16 -9.51
CA PRO A 118 -3.36 13.16 -8.87
C PRO A 118 -3.32 13.03 -7.34
N ILE A 119 -4.40 12.56 -6.73
CA ILE A 119 -4.47 12.34 -5.28
C ILE A 119 -3.61 11.12 -4.90
N PHE A 120 -3.66 10.05 -5.68
CA PHE A 120 -2.80 8.89 -5.48
C PHE A 120 -1.32 9.24 -5.64
N ASP A 121 -0.98 10.02 -6.67
CA ASP A 121 0.38 10.49 -6.92
C ASP A 121 0.89 11.36 -5.76
N LEU A 122 0.04 12.25 -5.24
CA LEU A 122 0.35 13.07 -4.08
C LEU A 122 0.56 12.20 -2.83
N GLN A 123 -0.29 11.21 -2.61
CA GLN A 123 -0.16 10.29 -1.48
C GLN A 123 1.17 9.52 -1.53
N VAL A 124 1.57 9.03 -2.69
CA VAL A 124 2.87 8.38 -2.90
C VAL A 124 4.02 9.32 -2.57
N LYS A 125 4.01 10.55 -3.12
CA LYS A 125 5.05 11.55 -2.87
C LYS A 125 5.19 11.92 -1.40
N LEU A 126 4.07 12.15 -0.72
CA LEU A 126 4.09 12.45 0.71
C LEU A 126 4.65 11.29 1.54
N GLN A 127 4.33 10.04 1.17
CA GLN A 127 4.88 8.89 1.85
C GLN A 127 6.39 8.73 1.61
N GLU A 128 6.87 9.02 0.40
CA GLU A 128 8.31 9.05 0.10
C GLU A 128 9.03 10.14 0.91
N GLU A 129 8.44 11.32 1.02
CA GLU A 129 8.99 12.41 1.84
C GLU A 129 9.05 12.02 3.32
N ILE A 130 7.98 11.43 3.87
CA ILE A 130 7.96 10.91 5.24
C ILE A 130 9.10 9.92 5.48
N GLN A 131 9.34 9.00 4.54
CA GLN A 131 10.45 8.04 4.66
C GLN A 131 11.81 8.73 4.66
N GLN A 132 12.02 9.74 3.80
CA GLN A 132 13.27 10.51 3.76
C GLN A 132 13.49 11.28 5.05
N LEU A 133 12.48 11.99 5.54
CA LEU A 133 12.55 12.73 6.80
C LEU A 133 12.79 11.80 7.99
N THR A 134 12.16 10.63 8.00
CA THR A 134 12.39 9.60 9.02
C THR A 134 13.84 9.13 9.03
N LYS A 135 14.41 8.82 7.85
CA LYS A 135 15.83 8.43 7.73
C LYS A 135 16.77 9.54 8.19
N GLN A 136 16.47 10.80 7.86
CA GLN A 136 17.26 11.94 8.31
C GLN A 136 17.20 12.08 9.83
N ARG A 137 16.00 12.03 10.41
CA ARG A 137 15.84 12.05 11.86
C ARG A 137 16.66 10.94 12.54
N ASP A 138 16.53 9.71 12.08
CA ASP A 138 17.18 8.55 12.66
C ASP A 138 18.71 8.61 12.54
N SER A 139 19.23 9.28 11.51
CA SER A 139 20.67 9.50 11.34
C SER A 139 21.20 10.64 12.21
N LEU A 140 20.40 11.71 12.41
CA LEU A 140 20.83 12.88 13.14
C LEU A 140 20.64 12.74 14.65
N LEU A 141 19.59 12.06 15.10
CA LEU A 141 19.28 11.93 16.51
C LEU A 141 20.42 11.36 17.36
N PRO A 142 21.12 10.28 16.98
CA PRO A 142 22.27 9.79 17.71
C PRO A 142 23.43 10.80 17.78
N LEU A 143 23.66 11.57 16.71
CA LEU A 143 24.72 12.57 16.64
C LEU A 143 24.44 13.73 17.62
N LEU A 144 23.18 14.17 17.70
CA LEU A 144 22.76 15.20 18.66
C LEU A 144 22.85 14.69 20.11
N MET A 145 22.39 13.46 20.35
CA MET A 145 22.44 12.86 21.69
C MET A 145 23.86 12.63 22.21
N ASN A 146 24.80 12.37 21.32
CA ASN A 146 26.21 12.16 21.66
C ASN A 146 27.04 13.46 21.63
N GLY A 147 26.42 14.62 21.41
CA GLY A 147 27.11 15.91 21.33
C GLY A 147 28.06 16.05 20.13
N GLN A 148 27.93 15.18 19.12
CA GLN A 148 28.73 15.22 17.90
C GLN A 148 28.21 16.24 16.87
N ALA A 149 26.97 16.69 17.04
CA ALA A 149 26.36 17.79 16.29
C ALA A 149 25.71 18.76 17.26
N SER A 150 25.76 20.05 16.96
CA SER A 150 25.06 21.10 17.67
C SER A 150 24.20 21.90 16.71
N LEU A 151 23.08 22.41 17.20
CA LEU A 151 22.26 23.36 16.46
C LEU A 151 22.80 24.75 16.70
N ASN A 152 23.30 25.41 15.63
CA ASN A 152 23.61 26.82 15.70
C ASN A 152 22.27 27.59 15.68
N TYR A 153 21.85 28.04 16.84
CA TYR A 153 20.80 29.04 16.96
C TYR A 153 21.45 30.43 16.83
N ASP A 154 21.78 30.82 15.63
CA ASP A 154 21.86 32.23 15.31
C ASP A 154 20.42 32.75 15.22
N LEU A 155 19.82 33.01 16.36
CA LEU A 155 18.68 33.91 16.44
C LEU A 155 19.27 35.31 16.18
N SER A 156 19.35 35.70 14.91
CA SER A 156 19.43 37.11 14.57
C SER A 156 18.16 37.74 15.12
N ASN A 157 18.32 38.44 16.25
CA ASN A 157 17.34 39.41 16.72
C ASN A 157 17.24 40.50 15.67
N ASP A 158 16.16 40.52 14.87
CA ASP A 158 15.62 41.71 14.22
C ASP A 158 14.14 41.83 14.59
#